data_e43653136195dd3efa058c2d08600a8f
#
_entry.id   e43653136195dd3efa058c2d08600a8f
#
_cell.length_a   1.000
_cell.length_b   1.000
_cell.length_c   1.000
_cell.angle_alpha   90.00
_cell.angle_beta   90.00
_cell.angle_gamma   90.00
#
_symmetry.space_group_name_H-M   'P 1'
#
loop_
_entity.id
_entity.type
_entity.pdbx_description
1 polymer ?
#
loop_
_entity_poly.entity_id
_entity_poly.type
_entity_poly.pdbx_seq_one_letter_code
_entity_poly.pdbx_strand_id
1 'polypeptide(L)'
;MKKVAIITLYGDFNFGNKLQNYAVQEIIKSFGYSCSTIVCKNTAKAIGWKGKIVAFLGFPKQIAVFKRFIYNNRYMFRMFSDRYLKTGETVNYSEANKISDKYDCYIAGSDQIWGCGSDKQLSYFFLRFVPPHKRLCISPSFGRETVPENLRQQYIDGLNGFRHLSCREESGCGLIKELTGRDAVLLCDPTMALTSEQWDEISTKPSFELPEKYVLTYFLGDAPEAAIEYVKEMSEKEGLPIINLYNMNYPEYLSVQPDEFLYLVKHAEHFCTTSFHGCVFSIIYHTPFSVFERNDLKGMHGRIDTLLKKFGLESCSADNDNFGKQCDFSVVDNILEAERARMYDYLEMIFASAEKGEDVQ
;
A
#
# COMPACT_ATOMS: atom_id res chain seq x y z
N MET A 1 1.10 -8.74 27.89
CA MET A 1 1.03 -7.93 26.68
C MET A 1 0.31 -8.74 25.60
N LYS A 2 -0.81 -8.26 25.09
CA LYS A 2 -1.59 -8.96 24.05
C LYS A 2 -0.79 -9.09 22.76
N LYS A 3 -1.02 -10.19 22.05
CA LYS A 3 -0.37 -10.51 20.78
C LYS A 3 -1.34 -10.31 19.63
N VAL A 4 -0.97 -9.49 18.67
CA VAL A 4 -1.78 -9.14 17.49
C VAL A 4 -1.14 -9.71 16.23
N ALA A 5 -1.94 -10.44 15.44
CA ALA A 5 -1.54 -10.85 14.09
C ALA A 5 -2.00 -9.84 13.05
N ILE A 6 -1.12 -9.43 12.17
CA ILE A 6 -1.45 -8.56 11.03
C ILE A 6 -1.57 -9.42 9.78
N ILE A 7 -2.70 -9.33 9.10
CA ILE A 7 -3.00 -10.01 7.84
C ILE A 7 -3.10 -8.95 6.75
N THR A 8 -2.07 -8.83 5.91
CA THR A 8 -2.01 -7.86 4.82
C THR A 8 -1.26 -8.43 3.61
N LEU A 9 -1.18 -7.66 2.52
CA LEU A 9 -0.32 -8.00 1.40
C LEU A 9 1.16 -7.94 1.83
N TYR A 10 1.87 -9.03 1.59
CA TYR A 10 3.29 -9.15 1.91
C TYR A 10 4.07 -9.40 0.62
N GLY A 11 4.06 -8.39 -0.28
CA GLY A 11 4.73 -8.45 -1.57
C GLY A 11 6.19 -7.99 -1.51
N ASP A 12 7.01 -8.50 -2.45
CA ASP A 12 8.43 -8.14 -2.56
C ASP A 12 8.71 -7.22 -3.76
N PHE A 13 7.71 -6.46 -4.25
CA PHE A 13 7.83 -5.63 -5.46
C PHE A 13 7.12 -4.28 -5.38
N ASN A 14 6.58 -3.91 -4.23
CA ASN A 14 5.84 -2.67 -4.07
C ASN A 14 6.26 -2.00 -2.76
N PHE A 15 6.83 -0.81 -2.86
CA PHE A 15 7.27 -0.04 -1.70
C PHE A 15 6.13 0.17 -0.70
N GLY A 16 4.95 0.54 -1.19
CA GLY A 16 3.79 0.77 -0.36
C GLY A 16 3.36 -0.44 0.47
N ASN A 17 3.46 -1.68 -0.06
CA ASN A 17 3.13 -2.87 0.72
C ASN A 17 4.03 -3.03 1.96
N LYS A 18 5.30 -2.69 1.86
CA LYS A 18 6.24 -2.79 3.00
C LYS A 18 6.04 -1.64 3.97
N LEU A 19 5.90 -0.42 3.46
CA LEU A 19 5.77 0.78 4.27
C LEU A 19 4.43 0.82 5.03
N GLN A 20 3.30 0.45 4.38
CA GLN A 20 2.03 0.33 5.10
C GLN A 20 2.07 -0.75 6.18
N ASN A 21 2.78 -1.86 5.93
CA ASN A 21 2.93 -2.91 6.93
C ASN A 21 3.76 -2.44 8.12
N TYR A 22 4.84 -1.70 7.87
CA TYR A 22 5.61 -1.05 8.92
C TYR A 22 4.73 -0.08 9.74
N ALA A 23 3.99 0.80 9.07
CA ALA A 23 3.10 1.75 9.75
C ALA A 23 2.08 1.04 10.65
N VAL A 24 1.42 -0.01 10.16
CA VAL A 24 0.46 -0.79 10.98
C VAL A 24 1.15 -1.40 12.21
N GLN A 25 2.38 -1.90 12.08
CA GLN A 25 3.11 -2.43 13.23
C GLN A 25 3.45 -1.34 14.25
N GLU A 26 3.94 -0.17 13.81
CA GLU A 26 4.28 0.94 14.70
C GLU A 26 3.03 1.48 15.43
N ILE A 27 1.93 1.63 14.72
CA ILE A 27 0.65 2.04 15.30
C ILE A 27 0.21 1.03 16.39
N ILE A 28 0.23 -0.27 16.12
CA ILE A 28 -0.18 -1.30 17.11
C ILE A 28 0.76 -1.30 18.32
N LYS A 29 2.05 -1.09 18.10
CA LYS A 29 3.05 -0.98 19.20
C LYS A 29 2.79 0.24 20.09
N SER A 30 2.34 1.38 19.53
CA SER A 30 2.02 2.58 20.31
C SER A 30 0.87 2.37 21.30
N PHE A 31 -0.01 1.40 21.05
CA PHE A 31 -1.03 0.94 22.00
C PHE A 31 -0.51 -0.07 23.06
N GLY A 32 0.79 -0.36 23.08
CA GLY A 32 1.40 -1.29 24.03
C GLY A 32 1.19 -2.78 23.71
N TYR A 33 0.75 -3.10 22.48
CA TYR A 33 0.60 -4.48 22.03
C TYR A 33 1.86 -5.02 21.34
N SER A 34 2.09 -6.32 21.40
CA SER A 34 3.05 -6.97 20.52
C SER A 34 2.36 -7.41 19.23
N CYS A 35 2.97 -7.14 18.09
CA CYS A 35 2.39 -7.56 16.83
C CYS A 35 3.41 -8.26 15.93
N SER A 36 2.91 -9.05 14.99
CA SER A 36 3.69 -9.61 13.89
C SER A 36 2.83 -9.82 12.65
N THR A 37 3.43 -9.65 11.49
CA THR A 37 2.75 -9.88 10.22
C THR A 37 2.84 -11.34 9.83
N ILE A 38 1.69 -11.95 9.52
CA ILE A 38 1.62 -13.32 9.03
C ILE A 38 2.00 -13.35 7.56
N VAL A 39 3.01 -14.15 7.22
CA VAL A 39 3.50 -14.29 5.86
C VAL A 39 2.67 -15.34 5.11
N CYS A 40 1.99 -14.94 4.04
CA CYS A 40 1.24 -15.88 3.20
C CYS A 40 2.06 -16.33 2.00
N LYS A 41 2.33 -17.62 1.88
CA LYS A 41 3.08 -18.22 0.75
C LYS A 41 2.38 -18.04 -0.60
N ASN A 42 1.05 -17.93 -0.60
CA ASN A 42 0.27 -17.81 -1.83
C ASN A 42 0.36 -16.42 -2.48
N THR A 43 0.84 -15.40 -1.77
CA THR A 43 1.01 -14.05 -2.33
C THR A 43 2.25 -13.92 -3.22
N ALA A 44 3.20 -14.84 -3.10
CA ALA A 44 4.33 -14.93 -4.02
C ALA A 44 3.87 -15.63 -5.31
N LYS A 45 3.39 -14.88 -6.30
CA LYS A 45 3.21 -15.44 -7.66
C LYS A 45 4.58 -15.90 -8.17
N ALA A 46 4.85 -17.19 -8.05
CA ALA A 46 5.92 -17.81 -8.81
C ALA A 46 5.62 -17.58 -10.29
N ILE A 47 6.57 -17.04 -11.04
CA ILE A 47 6.47 -16.99 -12.51
C ILE A 47 6.19 -18.43 -12.95
N GLY A 48 5.00 -18.66 -13.52
CA GLY A 48 4.59 -19.99 -13.95
C GLY A 48 5.61 -20.58 -14.92
N TRP A 49 5.73 -21.90 -14.98
CA TRP A 49 6.72 -22.59 -15.81
C TRP A 49 6.64 -22.19 -17.30
N LYS A 50 5.45 -21.81 -17.82
CA LYS A 50 5.27 -21.25 -19.17
C LYS A 50 5.97 -19.91 -19.34
N GLY A 51 5.93 -19.02 -18.33
CA GLY A 51 6.71 -17.78 -18.33
C GLY A 51 8.22 -18.04 -18.25
N LYS A 52 8.64 -19.12 -17.58
CA LYS A 52 10.05 -19.55 -17.58
C LYS A 52 10.51 -20.04 -18.95
N ILE A 53 9.66 -20.74 -19.73
CA ILE A 53 9.97 -21.20 -21.08
C ILE A 53 10.02 -20.03 -22.07
N VAL A 54 9.05 -19.11 -22.02
CA VAL A 54 9.06 -17.91 -22.87
C VAL A 54 10.29 -17.04 -22.55
N ALA A 55 10.64 -16.90 -21.26
CA ALA A 55 11.86 -16.23 -20.84
C ALA A 55 13.14 -16.98 -21.28
N PHE A 56 13.10 -18.30 -21.45
CA PHE A 56 14.25 -19.11 -21.86
C PHE A 56 14.47 -19.08 -23.39
N LEU A 57 13.42 -18.91 -24.18
CA LEU A 57 13.48 -18.93 -25.67
C LEU A 57 13.71 -17.55 -26.28
N GLY A 58 13.61 -16.45 -25.54
CA GLY A 58 13.83 -15.07 -26.00
C GLY A 58 15.10 -14.45 -25.43
N PHE A 59 16.01 -14.03 -26.27
CA PHE A 59 17.22 -13.21 -26.07
C PHE A 59 18.00 -13.36 -24.75
N PRO A 60 19.15 -14.06 -24.73
CA PRO A 60 19.91 -14.39 -23.52
C PRO A 60 20.32 -13.22 -22.63
N LYS A 61 20.63 -12.03 -23.21
CA LYS A 61 21.06 -10.86 -22.45
C LYS A 61 19.91 -10.19 -21.67
N GLN A 62 18.75 -10.03 -22.27
CA GLN A 62 17.58 -9.44 -21.63
C GLN A 62 17.04 -10.33 -20.50
N ILE A 63 17.12 -11.65 -20.66
CA ILE A 63 16.75 -12.61 -19.61
C ILE A 63 17.67 -12.53 -18.41
N ALA A 64 18.97 -12.36 -18.61
CA ALA A 64 19.93 -12.22 -17.51
C ALA A 64 19.68 -10.94 -16.71
N VAL A 65 19.41 -9.83 -17.39
CA VAL A 65 19.06 -8.54 -16.76
C VAL A 65 17.73 -8.67 -16.01
N PHE A 66 16.69 -9.23 -16.62
CA PHE A 66 15.38 -9.43 -15.99
C PHE A 66 15.42 -10.36 -14.76
N LYS A 67 16.18 -11.48 -14.84
CA LYS A 67 16.40 -12.38 -13.69
C LYS A 67 17.16 -11.67 -12.57
N ARG A 68 18.18 -10.89 -12.91
CA ARG A 68 18.95 -10.10 -11.95
C ARG A 68 18.08 -9.04 -11.29
N PHE A 69 17.21 -8.37 -12.05
CA PHE A 69 16.22 -7.43 -11.56
C PHE A 69 15.27 -8.08 -10.52
N ILE A 70 14.60 -9.20 -10.90
CA ILE A 70 13.68 -9.88 -9.99
C ILE A 70 14.40 -10.36 -8.72
N TYR A 71 15.61 -10.87 -8.86
CA TYR A 71 16.40 -11.39 -7.73
C TYR A 71 16.83 -10.24 -6.81
N ASN A 72 17.39 -9.17 -7.36
CA ASN A 72 17.85 -8.01 -6.59
C ASN A 72 16.68 -7.31 -5.89
N ASN A 73 15.57 -7.06 -6.58
CA ASN A 73 14.40 -6.44 -5.97
C ASN A 73 13.87 -7.27 -4.79
N ARG A 74 13.65 -8.58 -4.99
CA ARG A 74 13.22 -9.45 -3.89
C ARG A 74 14.18 -9.43 -2.71
N TYR A 75 15.47 -9.41 -2.99
CA TYR A 75 16.49 -9.35 -1.96
C TYR A 75 16.41 -8.03 -1.18
N MET A 76 16.31 -6.88 -1.85
CA MET A 76 16.22 -5.56 -1.24
C MET A 76 14.96 -5.41 -0.37
N PHE A 77 13.79 -5.86 -0.86
CA PHE A 77 12.57 -5.86 -0.06
C PHE A 77 12.62 -6.80 1.15
N ARG A 78 13.36 -7.91 1.06
CA ARG A 78 13.61 -8.79 2.21
C ARG A 78 14.53 -8.14 3.22
N MET A 79 15.61 -7.49 2.79
CA MET A 79 16.50 -6.77 3.69
C MET A 79 15.74 -5.72 4.51
N PHE A 80 14.85 -4.95 3.87
CA PHE A 80 13.95 -4.04 4.58
C PHE A 80 13.06 -4.79 5.58
N SER A 81 12.44 -5.90 5.15
CA SER A 81 11.58 -6.69 6.02
C SER A 81 12.34 -7.26 7.22
N ASP A 82 13.53 -7.79 7.01
CA ASP A 82 14.36 -8.37 8.08
C ASP A 82 14.83 -7.31 9.09
N ARG A 83 14.99 -6.06 8.64
CA ARG A 83 15.42 -4.94 9.48
C ARG A 83 14.28 -4.31 10.27
N TYR A 84 13.13 -4.09 9.64
CA TYR A 84 12.07 -3.22 10.16
C TYR A 84 10.76 -3.94 10.48
N LEU A 85 10.49 -5.14 9.93
CA LEU A 85 9.23 -5.83 10.13
C LEU A 85 9.39 -7.05 11.02
N LYS A 86 8.56 -7.14 12.03
CA LYS A 86 8.40 -8.38 12.78
C LYS A 86 7.46 -9.32 12.04
N THR A 87 8.00 -10.41 11.52
CA THR A 87 7.21 -11.46 10.87
C THR A 87 6.84 -12.55 11.87
N GLY A 88 5.64 -13.08 11.75
CA GLY A 88 5.13 -14.21 12.47
C GLY A 88 5.22 -15.48 11.64
N GLU A 89 4.20 -16.33 11.79
CA GLU A 89 4.12 -17.61 11.07
C GLU A 89 4.00 -17.40 9.56
N THR A 90 4.44 -18.42 8.84
CA THR A 90 4.27 -18.52 7.39
C THR A 90 3.23 -19.60 7.10
N VAL A 91 2.10 -19.21 6.49
CA VAL A 91 0.97 -20.10 6.19
C VAL A 91 0.54 -20.00 4.72
N ASN A 92 -0.22 -20.99 4.25
CA ASN A 92 -1.01 -20.88 3.03
C ASN A 92 -2.45 -20.45 3.41
N TYR A 93 -3.22 -19.93 2.46
CA TYR A 93 -4.63 -19.58 2.69
C TYR A 93 -5.44 -20.72 3.33
N SER A 94 -5.24 -21.96 2.87
CA SER A 94 -5.94 -23.15 3.37
C SER A 94 -5.44 -23.64 4.73
N GLU A 95 -4.38 -23.07 5.27
CA GLU A 95 -3.74 -23.48 6.54
C GLU A 95 -3.88 -22.40 7.64
N ALA A 96 -4.61 -21.32 7.36
CA ALA A 96 -4.76 -20.20 8.28
C ALA A 96 -5.37 -20.62 9.64
N ASN A 97 -6.20 -21.66 9.68
CA ASN A 97 -6.73 -22.21 10.91
C ASN A 97 -5.65 -22.73 11.88
N LYS A 98 -4.45 -23.06 11.41
CA LYS A 98 -3.33 -23.49 12.26
C LYS A 98 -2.79 -22.40 13.18
N ILE A 99 -3.17 -21.16 12.92
CA ILE A 99 -2.74 -20.01 13.73
C ILE A 99 -3.88 -19.39 14.54
N SER A 100 -5.13 -19.90 14.47
CA SER A 100 -6.33 -19.29 15.06
C SER A 100 -6.25 -19.03 16.57
N ASP A 101 -5.44 -19.81 17.29
CA ASP A 101 -5.30 -19.72 18.75
C ASP A 101 -3.96 -19.12 19.20
N LYS A 102 -3.11 -18.68 18.26
CA LYS A 102 -1.77 -18.18 18.58
C LYS A 102 -1.74 -16.70 18.95
N TYR A 103 -2.80 -15.95 18.63
CA TYR A 103 -2.91 -14.52 18.85
C TYR A 103 -4.23 -14.19 19.55
N ASP A 104 -4.22 -13.10 20.30
CA ASP A 104 -5.39 -12.61 21.00
C ASP A 104 -6.40 -11.97 20.04
N CYS A 105 -5.92 -11.24 19.02
CA CYS A 105 -6.72 -10.72 17.92
C CYS A 105 -5.94 -10.68 16.59
N TYR A 106 -6.69 -10.53 15.52
CA TYR A 106 -6.21 -10.52 14.14
C TYR A 106 -6.71 -9.26 13.45
N ILE A 107 -5.82 -8.55 12.78
CA ILE A 107 -6.13 -7.33 12.06
C ILE A 107 -6.02 -7.59 10.56
N ALA A 108 -7.13 -7.42 9.85
CA ALA A 108 -7.11 -7.20 8.42
C ALA A 108 -6.50 -5.82 8.18
N GLY A 109 -5.19 -5.80 7.87
CA GLY A 109 -4.43 -4.58 7.67
C GLY A 109 -4.83 -3.85 6.40
N SER A 110 -4.23 -2.72 6.14
CA SER A 110 -4.49 -1.90 4.96
C SER A 110 -4.05 -2.58 3.65
N ASP A 111 -4.15 -1.83 2.55
CA ASP A 111 -3.93 -2.25 1.17
C ASP A 111 -5.13 -3.01 0.55
N GLN A 112 -5.02 -3.40 -0.72
CA GLN A 112 -6.10 -4.01 -1.53
C GLN A 112 -6.42 -5.46 -1.14
N ILE A 113 -6.48 -5.75 0.16
CA ILE A 113 -6.75 -7.11 0.63
C ILE A 113 -8.18 -7.58 0.36
N TRP A 114 -9.13 -6.64 0.24
CA TRP A 114 -10.52 -6.94 -0.13
C TRP A 114 -10.77 -6.85 -1.65
N GLY A 115 -9.72 -6.58 -2.44
CA GLY A 115 -9.75 -6.67 -3.91
C GLY A 115 -9.52 -8.06 -4.49
N CYS A 116 -9.50 -9.11 -3.65
CA CYS A 116 -9.15 -10.46 -4.05
C CYS A 116 -10.23 -11.16 -4.89
N GLY A 117 -9.81 -12.10 -5.71
CA GLY A 117 -10.64 -12.76 -6.72
C GLY A 117 -10.96 -14.23 -6.48
N SER A 118 -10.67 -14.80 -5.31
CA SER A 118 -11.00 -16.20 -4.99
C SER A 118 -11.54 -16.36 -3.57
N ASP A 119 -12.43 -17.34 -3.37
CA ASP A 119 -13.02 -17.64 -2.07
C ASP A 119 -11.96 -17.91 -0.97
N LYS A 120 -10.90 -18.65 -1.31
CA LYS A 120 -9.79 -18.93 -0.36
C LYS A 120 -9.05 -17.65 0.08
N GLN A 121 -8.83 -16.73 -0.84
CA GLN A 121 -8.20 -15.43 -0.52
C GLN A 121 -9.13 -14.59 0.34
N LEU A 122 -10.42 -14.50 -0.04
CA LEU A 122 -11.42 -13.78 0.73
C LEU A 122 -11.57 -14.35 2.13
N SER A 123 -11.65 -15.68 2.28
CA SER A 123 -11.70 -16.34 3.59
C SER A 123 -10.52 -15.96 4.49
N TYR A 124 -9.32 -15.86 3.91
CA TYR A 124 -8.11 -15.47 4.63
C TYR A 124 -8.12 -13.98 5.00
N PHE A 125 -8.39 -13.10 4.06
CA PHE A 125 -8.35 -11.66 4.30
C PHE A 125 -9.55 -11.11 5.06
N PHE A 126 -10.68 -11.82 5.07
CA PHE A 126 -11.81 -11.55 5.98
C PHE A 126 -11.66 -12.25 7.33
N LEU A 127 -10.50 -12.86 7.62
CA LEU A 127 -10.20 -13.50 8.89
C LEU A 127 -11.21 -14.58 9.29
N ARG A 128 -11.82 -15.29 8.31
CA ARG A 128 -12.89 -16.27 8.57
C ARG A 128 -12.39 -17.50 9.34
N PHE A 129 -11.08 -17.66 9.52
CA PHE A 129 -10.45 -18.73 10.28
C PHE A 129 -10.38 -18.46 11.79
N VAL A 130 -10.84 -17.30 12.25
CA VAL A 130 -10.95 -16.95 13.69
C VAL A 130 -12.37 -16.48 14.02
N PRO A 131 -12.81 -16.60 15.29
CA PRO A 131 -14.14 -16.13 15.70
C PRO A 131 -14.29 -14.60 15.55
N PRO A 132 -15.52 -14.08 15.39
CA PRO A 132 -15.79 -12.67 15.13
C PRO A 132 -15.15 -11.69 16.13
N HIS A 133 -15.21 -11.97 17.43
CA HIS A 133 -14.63 -11.11 18.48
C HIS A 133 -13.10 -10.92 18.36
N LYS A 134 -12.41 -11.78 17.61
CA LYS A 134 -10.97 -11.66 17.33
C LYS A 134 -10.68 -10.90 16.02
N ARG A 135 -11.69 -10.53 15.23
CA ARG A 135 -11.52 -9.91 13.90
C ARG A 135 -11.58 -8.39 13.98
N LEU A 136 -10.49 -7.76 13.63
CA LEU A 136 -10.37 -6.30 13.52
C LEU A 136 -9.96 -5.92 12.11
N CYS A 137 -10.24 -4.69 11.68
CA CYS A 137 -9.73 -4.17 10.40
C CYS A 137 -9.25 -2.73 10.55
N ILE A 138 -8.21 -2.39 9.78
CA ILE A 138 -7.65 -1.04 9.71
C ILE A 138 -7.56 -0.64 8.24
N SER A 139 -8.48 0.20 7.79
CA SER A 139 -8.53 0.77 6.43
C SER A 139 -8.18 -0.20 5.30
N PRO A 140 -8.76 -1.43 5.21
CA PRO A 140 -8.62 -2.26 4.03
C PRO A 140 -9.17 -1.56 2.80
N SER A 141 -8.69 -1.96 1.61
CA SER A 141 -9.13 -1.42 0.34
C SER A 141 -9.69 -2.52 -0.55
N PHE A 142 -10.77 -2.22 -1.27
CA PHE A 142 -11.25 -3.05 -2.37
C PHE A 142 -10.44 -2.79 -3.64
N GLY A 143 -10.00 -1.55 -3.85
CA GLY A 143 -9.32 -1.13 -5.07
C GLY A 143 -10.17 -1.31 -6.32
N ARG A 144 -11.49 -1.34 -6.16
CA ARG A 144 -12.51 -1.50 -7.22
C ARG A 144 -13.85 -0.97 -6.74
N GLU A 145 -14.72 -0.64 -7.67
CA GLU A 145 -16.06 -0.09 -7.38
C GLU A 145 -17.15 -1.17 -7.23
N THR A 146 -16.88 -2.39 -7.70
CA THR A 146 -17.84 -3.50 -7.64
C THR A 146 -17.17 -4.79 -7.22
N VAL A 147 -17.92 -5.74 -6.68
CA VAL A 147 -17.45 -7.09 -6.39
C VAL A 147 -17.94 -8.07 -7.45
N PRO A 148 -17.19 -9.15 -7.75
CA PRO A 148 -17.66 -10.18 -8.66
C PRO A 148 -18.96 -10.83 -8.14
N GLU A 149 -19.97 -10.96 -9.00
CA GLU A 149 -21.29 -11.47 -8.60
C GLU A 149 -21.21 -12.88 -8.00
N ASN A 150 -20.38 -13.74 -8.57
CA ASN A 150 -20.16 -15.09 -8.06
C ASN A 150 -19.44 -15.16 -6.69
N LEU A 151 -18.94 -14.03 -6.18
CA LEU A 151 -18.33 -13.92 -4.86
C LEU A 151 -19.11 -13.00 -3.91
N ARG A 152 -20.24 -12.43 -4.35
CA ARG A 152 -21.02 -11.46 -3.60
C ARG A 152 -21.37 -11.95 -2.19
N GLN A 153 -21.84 -13.18 -2.06
CA GLN A 153 -22.19 -13.75 -0.76
C GLN A 153 -20.98 -13.89 0.16
N GLN A 154 -19.81 -14.28 -0.38
CA GLN A 154 -18.57 -14.38 0.39
C GLN A 154 -18.11 -13.02 0.93
N TYR A 155 -18.32 -11.94 0.18
CA TYR A 155 -18.08 -10.59 0.67
C TYR A 155 -19.06 -10.22 1.80
N ILE A 156 -20.35 -10.47 1.63
CA ILE A 156 -21.37 -10.21 2.66
C ILE A 156 -21.03 -10.94 3.96
N ASP A 157 -20.76 -12.25 3.88
CA ASP A 157 -20.43 -13.08 5.04
C ASP A 157 -19.13 -12.62 5.70
N GLY A 158 -18.13 -12.25 4.88
CA GLY A 158 -16.84 -11.78 5.35
C GLY A 158 -16.95 -10.46 6.12
N LEU A 159 -17.62 -9.47 5.54
CA LEU A 159 -17.82 -8.15 6.13
C LEU A 159 -18.67 -8.22 7.41
N ASN A 160 -19.72 -9.03 7.42
CA ASN A 160 -20.56 -9.23 8.60
C ASN A 160 -19.82 -9.89 9.77
N GLY A 161 -18.69 -10.52 9.52
CA GLY A 161 -17.84 -11.07 10.56
C GLY A 161 -17.00 -10.04 11.35
N PHE A 162 -16.99 -8.76 10.96
CA PHE A 162 -16.34 -7.69 11.70
C PHE A 162 -17.37 -6.89 12.50
N ARG A 163 -17.09 -6.63 13.77
CA ARG A 163 -17.95 -5.76 14.59
C ARG A 163 -17.87 -4.32 14.12
N HIS A 164 -16.68 -3.81 13.89
CA HIS A 164 -16.41 -2.48 13.38
C HIS A 164 -15.78 -2.58 11.99
N LEU A 165 -16.25 -1.76 11.07
CA LEU A 165 -15.77 -1.72 9.69
C LEU A 165 -15.11 -0.40 9.40
N SER A 166 -13.99 -0.45 8.72
CA SER A 166 -13.32 0.72 8.13
C SER A 166 -12.91 0.41 6.70
N CYS A 167 -12.72 1.46 5.90
CA CYS A 167 -12.21 1.35 4.54
C CYS A 167 -11.37 2.58 4.20
N ARG A 168 -10.47 2.44 3.24
CA ARG A 168 -9.55 3.50 2.83
C ARG A 168 -10.12 4.46 1.79
N GLU A 169 -11.13 4.05 1.05
CA GLU A 169 -11.78 4.81 -0.03
C GLU A 169 -13.29 4.93 0.15
N GLU A 170 -13.85 6.07 -0.33
CA GLU A 170 -15.30 6.34 -0.28
C GLU A 170 -16.10 5.27 -1.02
N SER A 171 -15.63 4.85 -2.21
CA SER A 171 -16.27 3.79 -2.99
C SER A 171 -16.35 2.46 -2.23
N GLY A 172 -15.31 2.14 -1.44
CA GLY A 172 -15.30 0.95 -0.58
C GLY A 172 -16.29 1.04 0.58
N CYS A 173 -16.43 2.22 1.20
CA CYS A 173 -17.49 2.46 2.21
C CYS A 173 -18.88 2.29 1.59
N GLY A 174 -19.09 2.82 0.38
CA GLY A 174 -20.33 2.63 -0.39
C GLY A 174 -20.63 1.16 -0.68
N LEU A 175 -19.62 0.40 -1.10
CA LEU A 175 -19.73 -1.06 -1.32
C LEU A 175 -20.11 -1.81 -0.05
N ILE A 176 -19.50 -1.49 1.08
CA ILE A 176 -19.85 -2.10 2.38
C ILE A 176 -21.33 -1.82 2.70
N LYS A 177 -21.78 -0.58 2.52
CA LYS A 177 -23.17 -0.20 2.75
C LYS A 177 -24.14 -0.94 1.83
N GLU A 178 -23.80 -1.04 0.54
CA GLU A 178 -24.62 -1.78 -0.45
C GLU A 178 -24.73 -3.26 -0.09
N LEU A 179 -23.59 -3.89 0.26
CA LEU A 179 -23.54 -5.33 0.49
C LEU A 179 -24.14 -5.76 1.83
N THR A 180 -24.01 -4.94 2.87
CA THR A 180 -24.35 -5.35 4.25
C THR A 180 -25.40 -4.48 4.92
N GLY A 181 -25.76 -3.33 4.35
CA GLY A 181 -26.57 -2.32 5.00
C GLY A 181 -25.86 -1.55 6.12
N ARG A 182 -24.59 -1.89 6.44
CA ARG A 182 -23.81 -1.30 7.54
C ARG A 182 -22.93 -0.17 7.06
N ASP A 183 -22.63 0.76 7.95
CA ASP A 183 -21.69 1.84 7.69
C ASP A 183 -20.26 1.41 8.04
N ALA A 184 -19.29 1.95 7.31
CA ALA A 184 -17.87 1.80 7.59
C ALA A 184 -17.23 3.17 7.82
N VAL A 185 -16.24 3.23 8.69
CA VAL A 185 -15.45 4.44 8.94
C VAL A 185 -14.45 4.63 7.79
N LEU A 186 -14.53 5.78 7.12
CA LEU A 186 -13.51 6.17 6.14
C LEU A 186 -12.26 6.63 6.90
N LEU A 187 -11.18 5.87 6.77
CA LEU A 187 -9.88 6.16 7.38
C LEU A 187 -8.83 6.41 6.30
N CYS A 188 -7.82 7.21 6.61
CA CYS A 188 -6.65 7.33 5.75
C CYS A 188 -5.85 6.00 5.69
N ASP A 189 -4.88 5.93 4.77
CA ASP A 189 -3.90 4.84 4.79
C ASP A 189 -3.06 4.91 6.07
N PRO A 190 -2.72 3.77 6.72
CA PRO A 190 -1.90 3.76 7.94
C PRO A 190 -0.55 4.46 7.80
N THR A 191 -0.01 4.56 6.59
CA THR A 191 1.22 5.32 6.35
C THR A 191 1.08 6.81 6.70
N MET A 192 -0.12 7.37 6.62
CA MET A 192 -0.41 8.77 7.01
C MET A 192 -0.58 8.95 8.52
N ALA A 193 -0.76 7.87 9.27
CA ALA A 193 -0.84 7.93 10.72
C ALA A 193 0.52 8.17 11.40
N LEU A 194 1.62 7.90 10.69
CA LEU A 194 2.96 8.28 11.12
C LEU A 194 3.31 9.68 10.60
N THR A 195 4.10 10.43 11.38
CA THR A 195 4.56 11.76 10.98
C THR A 195 5.76 11.68 10.03
N SER A 196 6.09 12.78 9.37
CA SER A 196 7.30 12.88 8.54
C SER A 196 8.57 12.56 9.34
N GLU A 197 8.65 13.01 10.60
CA GLU A 197 9.80 12.75 11.49
C GLU A 197 9.91 11.26 11.83
N GLN A 198 8.80 10.57 12.06
CA GLN A 198 8.81 9.12 12.30
C GLN A 198 9.23 8.33 11.06
N TRP A 199 8.88 8.80 9.86
CA TRP A 199 9.36 8.23 8.62
C TRP A 199 10.86 8.52 8.38
N ASP A 200 11.35 9.69 8.81
CA ASP A 200 12.76 10.04 8.73
C ASP A 200 13.66 9.13 9.58
N GLU A 201 13.15 8.57 10.69
CA GLU A 201 13.88 7.62 11.54
C GLU A 201 14.34 6.36 10.77
N ILE A 202 13.61 5.96 9.74
CA ILE A 202 13.95 4.80 8.92
C ILE A 202 14.40 5.18 7.51
N SER A 203 14.28 6.44 7.11
CA SER A 203 14.67 6.92 5.78
C SER A 203 16.19 6.87 5.61
N THR A 204 16.66 6.27 4.52
CA THR A 204 18.09 6.06 4.27
C THR A 204 18.47 6.59 2.89
N LYS A 205 19.57 7.36 2.83
CA LYS A 205 20.12 7.84 1.55
C LYS A 205 20.60 6.64 0.70
N PRO A 206 20.20 6.54 -0.58
CA PRO A 206 20.72 5.51 -1.48
C PRO A 206 22.24 5.52 -1.60
N SER A 207 22.83 4.36 -1.84
CA SER A 207 24.28 4.20 -1.96
C SER A 207 24.87 4.65 -3.31
N PHE A 208 24.02 4.84 -4.34
CA PHE A 208 24.46 5.37 -5.62
C PHE A 208 24.61 6.90 -5.57
N GLU A 209 25.35 7.45 -6.53
CA GLU A 209 25.52 8.89 -6.66
C GLU A 209 24.17 9.55 -6.99
N LEU A 210 23.73 10.46 -6.13
CA LEU A 210 22.46 11.13 -6.23
C LEU A 210 22.69 12.60 -6.62
N PRO A 211 22.08 13.09 -7.72
CA PRO A 211 22.10 14.51 -8.07
C PRO A 211 21.51 15.35 -6.92
N GLU A 212 21.99 16.57 -6.75
CA GLU A 212 21.46 17.50 -5.74
C GLU A 212 19.98 17.80 -5.96
N LYS A 213 19.58 17.93 -7.22
CA LYS A 213 18.21 18.19 -7.66
C LYS A 213 17.82 17.21 -8.77
N TYR A 214 16.62 16.65 -8.71
CA TYR A 214 16.16 15.67 -9.70
C TYR A 214 14.64 15.58 -9.77
N VAL A 215 14.15 15.11 -10.92
CA VAL A 215 12.80 14.59 -11.08
C VAL A 215 12.80 13.11 -10.75
N LEU A 216 11.98 12.68 -9.79
CA LEU A 216 11.78 11.27 -9.48
C LEU A 216 10.62 10.71 -10.30
N THR A 217 10.74 9.48 -10.78
CA THR A 217 9.61 8.77 -11.41
C THR A 217 9.45 7.36 -10.86
N TYR A 218 8.19 6.96 -10.61
CA TYR A 218 7.82 5.63 -10.19
C TYR A 218 6.47 5.23 -10.79
N PHE A 219 6.52 4.46 -11.87
CA PHE A 219 5.34 3.99 -12.57
C PHE A 219 5.14 2.50 -12.33
N LEU A 220 3.96 2.12 -11.84
CA LEU A 220 3.56 0.74 -11.67
C LEU A 220 3.01 0.20 -12.99
N GLY A 221 3.66 -0.81 -13.57
CA GLY A 221 3.37 -1.29 -14.91
C GLY A 221 4.02 -0.42 -16.00
N ASP A 222 3.40 -0.38 -17.18
CA ASP A 222 3.88 0.46 -18.28
C ASP A 222 3.57 1.93 -18.00
N ALA A 223 4.58 2.79 -18.14
CA ALA A 223 4.42 4.23 -17.97
C ALA A 223 3.46 4.78 -19.05
N PRO A 224 2.46 5.59 -18.69
CA PRO A 224 1.61 6.28 -19.68
C PRO A 224 2.44 7.18 -20.60
N GLU A 225 2.11 7.26 -21.90
CA GLU A 225 2.82 8.13 -22.85
C GLU A 225 2.80 9.59 -22.40
N ALA A 226 1.65 10.09 -21.96
CA ALA A 226 1.51 11.44 -21.42
C ALA A 226 2.43 11.71 -20.23
N ALA A 227 2.66 10.70 -19.37
CA ALA A 227 3.59 10.83 -18.25
C ALA A 227 5.05 10.90 -18.72
N ILE A 228 5.41 10.13 -19.75
CA ILE A 228 6.76 10.13 -20.33
C ILE A 228 7.07 11.50 -20.96
N GLU A 229 6.14 12.04 -21.76
CA GLU A 229 6.25 13.35 -22.38
C GLU A 229 6.36 14.46 -21.34
N TYR A 230 5.46 14.49 -20.37
CA TYR A 230 5.46 15.47 -19.28
C TYR A 230 6.78 15.48 -18.49
N VAL A 231 7.29 14.31 -18.13
CA VAL A 231 8.57 14.17 -17.39
C VAL A 231 9.73 14.69 -18.23
N LYS A 232 9.74 14.39 -19.53
CA LYS A 232 10.78 14.86 -20.45
C LYS A 232 10.75 16.38 -20.59
N GLU A 233 9.59 16.97 -20.85
CA GLU A 233 9.42 18.43 -20.96
C GLU A 233 9.86 19.15 -19.67
N MET A 234 9.46 18.62 -18.50
CA MET A 234 9.86 19.17 -17.21
C MET A 234 11.38 19.09 -17.00
N SER A 235 11.98 17.93 -17.28
CA SER A 235 13.42 17.72 -17.17
C SER A 235 14.22 18.68 -18.07
N GLU A 236 13.79 18.85 -19.32
CA GLU A 236 14.42 19.75 -20.28
C GLU A 236 14.27 21.22 -19.88
N LYS A 237 13.08 21.62 -19.44
CA LYS A 237 12.75 23.00 -19.05
C LYS A 237 13.52 23.43 -17.79
N GLU A 238 13.56 22.57 -16.78
CA GLU A 238 14.18 22.89 -15.48
C GLU A 238 15.66 22.48 -15.41
N GLY A 239 16.18 21.78 -16.43
CA GLY A 239 17.56 21.26 -16.45
C GLY A 239 17.83 20.18 -15.39
N LEU A 240 16.79 19.41 -15.00
CA LEU A 240 16.88 18.43 -13.93
C LEU A 240 17.08 17.01 -14.47
N PRO A 241 18.04 16.24 -13.92
CA PRO A 241 18.17 14.82 -14.25
C PRO A 241 16.96 14.02 -13.76
N ILE A 242 16.64 12.92 -14.45
CA ILE A 242 15.54 12.03 -14.13
C ILE A 242 16.09 10.79 -13.40
N ILE A 243 15.58 10.52 -12.20
CA ILE A 243 15.76 9.24 -11.51
C ILE A 243 14.49 8.42 -11.75
N ASN A 244 14.58 7.42 -12.63
CA ASN A 244 13.46 6.58 -12.98
C ASN A 244 13.59 5.22 -12.28
N LEU A 245 12.81 5.03 -11.22
CA LEU A 245 12.75 3.76 -10.49
C LEU A 245 12.17 2.65 -11.39
N TYR A 246 12.80 1.47 -11.36
CA TYR A 246 12.51 0.33 -12.23
C TYR A 246 12.92 0.50 -13.71
N ASN A 247 13.77 1.49 -14.02
CA ASN A 247 14.37 1.59 -15.34
C ASN A 247 15.48 0.52 -15.52
N MET A 248 15.24 -0.40 -16.46
CA MET A 248 16.16 -1.51 -16.75
C MET A 248 17.54 -1.07 -17.28
N ASN A 249 17.66 0.17 -17.75
CA ASN A 249 18.92 0.72 -18.24
C ASN A 249 19.83 1.24 -17.13
N TYR A 250 19.28 1.42 -15.91
CA TYR A 250 19.98 1.92 -14.74
C TYR A 250 19.87 0.92 -13.59
N PRO A 251 20.74 -0.11 -13.54
CA PRO A 251 20.67 -1.19 -12.56
C PRO A 251 20.67 -0.72 -11.10
N GLU A 252 21.30 0.41 -10.79
CA GLU A 252 21.34 1.02 -9.47
C GLU A 252 19.95 1.45 -8.99
N TYR A 253 19.10 1.95 -9.88
CA TYR A 253 17.73 2.35 -9.55
C TYR A 253 16.80 1.15 -9.33
N LEU A 254 17.21 -0.03 -9.83
CA LEU A 254 16.48 -1.29 -9.60
C LEU A 254 16.73 -1.87 -8.20
N SER A 255 17.72 -1.37 -7.47
CA SER A 255 18.13 -1.90 -6.17
C SER A 255 17.65 -1.04 -5.00
N VAL A 256 16.79 -0.06 -5.24
CA VAL A 256 16.24 0.84 -4.22
C VAL A 256 15.39 0.05 -3.22
N GLN A 257 15.67 0.25 -1.92
CA GLN A 257 14.92 -0.32 -0.82
C GLN A 257 13.74 0.59 -0.43
N PRO A 258 12.74 0.10 0.32
CA PRO A 258 11.63 0.94 0.78
C PRO A 258 12.05 2.13 1.65
N ASP A 259 13.09 2.00 2.46
CA ASP A 259 13.67 3.09 3.26
C ASP A 259 14.42 4.12 2.39
N GLU A 260 15.08 3.68 1.32
CA GLU A 260 15.70 4.56 0.33
C GLU A 260 14.66 5.27 -0.55
N PHE A 261 13.54 4.61 -0.83
CA PHE A 261 12.41 5.23 -1.54
C PHE A 261 11.87 6.44 -0.77
N LEU A 262 11.76 6.37 0.56
CA LEU A 262 11.36 7.51 1.39
C LEU A 262 12.31 8.69 1.20
N TYR A 263 13.61 8.44 1.25
CA TYR A 263 14.63 9.48 1.02
C TYR A 263 14.48 10.12 -0.37
N LEU A 264 14.32 9.28 -1.40
CA LEU A 264 14.18 9.77 -2.77
C LEU A 264 12.93 10.62 -2.99
N VAL A 265 11.80 10.24 -2.40
CA VAL A 265 10.58 11.05 -2.49
C VAL A 265 10.76 12.38 -1.77
N LYS A 266 11.29 12.37 -0.55
CA LYS A 266 11.48 13.57 0.27
C LYS A 266 12.38 14.63 -0.40
N HIS A 267 13.40 14.20 -1.15
CA HIS A 267 14.42 15.09 -1.73
C HIS A 267 14.23 15.35 -3.24
N ALA A 268 13.16 14.87 -3.83
CA ALA A 268 12.84 15.16 -5.23
C ALA A 268 12.32 16.60 -5.38
N GLU A 269 12.76 17.30 -6.43
CA GLU A 269 12.17 18.61 -6.82
C GLU A 269 10.74 18.40 -7.34
N HIS A 270 10.49 17.27 -8.01
CA HIS A 270 9.17 16.86 -8.44
C HIS A 270 9.09 15.33 -8.57
N PHE A 271 7.96 14.76 -8.22
CA PHE A 271 7.72 13.32 -8.30
C PHE A 271 6.57 12.98 -9.24
N CYS A 272 6.83 12.26 -10.33
CA CYS A 272 5.83 11.78 -11.27
C CYS A 272 5.54 10.29 -11.03
N THR A 273 4.26 9.93 -10.81
CA THR A 273 3.93 8.57 -10.39
C THR A 273 2.55 8.10 -10.87
N THR A 274 2.35 6.78 -10.87
CA THR A 274 1.04 6.12 -10.96
C THR A 274 0.69 5.41 -9.64
N SER A 275 1.50 5.60 -8.60
CA SER A 275 1.39 4.86 -7.34
C SER A 275 0.59 5.63 -6.30
N PHE A 276 -0.43 5.00 -5.71
CA PHE A 276 -1.16 5.54 -4.56
C PHE A 276 -0.21 5.91 -3.41
N HIS A 277 0.71 5.03 -3.03
CA HIS A 277 1.67 5.33 -1.96
C HIS A 277 2.72 6.36 -2.37
N GLY A 278 2.99 6.50 -3.68
CA GLY A 278 3.76 7.63 -4.20
C GLY A 278 3.11 8.97 -3.84
N CYS A 279 1.81 9.10 -4.12
CA CYS A 279 1.04 10.30 -3.74
C CYS A 279 1.01 10.50 -2.21
N VAL A 280 0.79 9.42 -1.44
CA VAL A 280 0.77 9.47 0.02
C VAL A 280 2.06 10.05 0.60
N PHE A 281 3.23 9.54 0.17
CA PHE A 281 4.51 10.05 0.67
C PHE A 281 4.84 11.44 0.15
N SER A 282 4.39 11.80 -1.07
CA SER A 282 4.49 13.19 -1.54
C SER A 282 3.70 14.15 -0.65
N ILE A 283 2.50 13.75 -0.21
CA ILE A 283 1.68 14.52 0.72
C ILE A 283 2.35 14.65 2.09
N ILE A 284 2.88 13.55 2.64
CA ILE A 284 3.55 13.54 3.95
C ILE A 284 4.80 14.43 3.97
N TYR A 285 5.56 14.45 2.87
CA TYR A 285 6.82 15.19 2.76
C TYR A 285 6.67 16.56 2.07
N HIS A 286 5.46 16.93 1.65
CA HIS A 286 5.19 18.13 0.86
C HIS A 286 6.01 18.19 -0.44
N THR A 287 6.33 17.05 -1.01
CA THR A 287 7.04 16.96 -2.28
C THR A 287 6.08 17.25 -3.43
N PRO A 288 6.37 18.24 -4.30
CA PRO A 288 5.56 18.50 -5.49
C PRO A 288 5.43 17.23 -6.34
N PHE A 289 4.22 16.91 -6.80
CA PHE A 289 4.00 15.66 -7.54
C PHE A 289 2.96 15.80 -8.65
N SER A 290 3.05 14.89 -9.60
CA SER A 290 2.06 14.66 -10.66
C SER A 290 1.68 13.19 -10.68
N VAL A 291 0.40 12.90 -10.63
CA VAL A 291 -0.11 11.53 -10.71
C VAL A 291 -0.85 11.29 -12.01
N PHE A 292 -0.58 10.14 -12.63
CA PHE A 292 -1.13 9.72 -13.91
C PHE A 292 -1.92 8.41 -13.76
N GLU A 293 -2.97 8.26 -14.58
CA GLU A 293 -3.74 7.03 -14.61
C GLU A 293 -2.94 5.88 -15.25
N ARG A 294 -3.10 4.70 -14.71
CA ARG A 294 -2.47 3.47 -15.22
C ARG A 294 -3.25 2.95 -16.43
N ASN A 295 -2.55 2.62 -17.52
CA ASN A 295 -3.14 2.06 -18.73
C ASN A 295 -3.80 0.70 -18.54
N ASP A 296 -3.25 -0.14 -17.64
CA ASP A 296 -3.67 -1.53 -17.40
C ASP A 296 -4.79 -1.67 -16.36
N LEU A 297 -5.17 -0.59 -15.67
CA LEU A 297 -6.13 -0.60 -14.56
C LEU A 297 -7.10 0.60 -14.60
N LYS A 298 -7.64 0.89 -15.78
CA LYS A 298 -8.66 1.94 -15.96
C LYS A 298 -9.84 1.76 -15.00
N GLY A 299 -10.25 2.84 -14.34
CA GLY A 299 -11.31 2.83 -13.34
C GLY A 299 -10.87 2.46 -11.92
N MET A 300 -9.57 2.29 -11.64
CA MET A 300 -9.04 2.08 -10.28
C MET A 300 -8.50 3.36 -9.63
N HIS A 301 -8.80 4.54 -10.20
CA HIS A 301 -8.38 5.85 -9.68
C HIS A 301 -9.09 6.26 -8.38
N GLY A 302 -10.28 5.75 -8.08
CA GLY A 302 -11.12 6.20 -6.97
C GLY A 302 -10.41 6.36 -5.62
N ARG A 303 -9.32 5.62 -5.36
CA ARG A 303 -8.49 5.78 -4.15
C ARG A 303 -7.61 7.03 -4.21
N ILE A 304 -7.03 7.29 -5.38
CA ILE A 304 -6.20 8.49 -5.61
C ILE A 304 -7.12 9.70 -5.60
N ASP A 305 -8.27 9.65 -6.27
CA ASP A 305 -9.26 10.72 -6.29
C ASP A 305 -9.77 11.05 -4.88
N THR A 306 -10.12 10.03 -4.08
CA THR A 306 -10.49 10.20 -2.67
C THR A 306 -9.36 10.90 -1.89
N LEU A 307 -8.11 10.48 -2.12
CA LEU A 307 -6.94 11.06 -1.47
C LEU A 307 -6.75 12.52 -1.86
N LEU A 308 -6.68 12.81 -3.17
CA LEU A 308 -6.44 14.17 -3.66
C LEU A 308 -7.55 15.14 -3.24
N LYS A 309 -8.80 14.73 -3.38
CA LYS A 309 -9.96 15.52 -2.94
C LYS A 309 -9.91 15.83 -1.44
N LYS A 310 -9.53 14.85 -0.61
CA LYS A 310 -9.41 15.05 0.84
C LYS A 310 -8.39 16.12 1.20
N PHE A 311 -7.29 16.20 0.47
CA PHE A 311 -6.20 17.14 0.73
C PHE A 311 -6.25 18.42 -0.13
N GLY A 312 -7.25 18.59 -1.01
CA GLY A 312 -7.35 19.74 -1.91
C GLY A 312 -6.25 19.77 -2.98
N LEU A 313 -5.76 18.60 -3.38
CA LEU A 313 -4.62 18.42 -4.29
C LEU A 313 -5.05 17.83 -5.66
N GLU A 314 -6.30 18.03 -6.08
CA GLU A 314 -6.82 17.50 -7.33
C GLU A 314 -6.05 18.01 -8.56
N SER A 315 -5.46 19.20 -8.47
CA SER A 315 -4.61 19.77 -9.54
C SER A 315 -3.31 18.98 -9.78
N CYS A 316 -2.93 18.07 -8.87
CA CYS A 316 -1.79 17.18 -9.05
C CYS A 316 -2.14 15.96 -9.95
N SER A 317 -3.42 15.73 -10.29
CA SER A 317 -3.84 14.67 -11.21
C SER A 317 -3.78 15.14 -12.67
N ALA A 318 -3.18 14.33 -13.55
CA ALA A 318 -3.12 14.60 -14.98
C ALA A 318 -4.50 14.64 -15.66
N ASP A 319 -5.52 14.04 -15.03
CA ASP A 319 -6.89 14.03 -15.53
C ASP A 319 -7.70 15.28 -15.11
N ASN A 320 -7.10 16.20 -14.34
CA ASN A 320 -7.74 17.41 -13.86
C ASN A 320 -7.49 18.60 -14.79
N ASP A 321 -8.51 19.40 -15.07
CA ASP A 321 -8.40 20.63 -15.93
C ASP A 321 -7.40 21.66 -15.40
N ASN A 322 -7.07 21.60 -14.12
CA ASN A 322 -6.08 22.46 -13.47
C ASN A 322 -4.69 21.81 -13.33
N PHE A 323 -4.44 20.70 -14.03
CA PHE A 323 -3.16 20.00 -13.99
C PHE A 323 -1.99 20.93 -14.32
N GLY A 324 -0.87 20.71 -13.61
CA GLY A 324 0.34 21.53 -13.76
C GLY A 324 0.35 22.83 -12.95
N LYS A 325 -0.71 23.16 -12.22
CA LYS A 325 -0.64 24.20 -11.19
C LYS A 325 0.18 23.68 -10.01
N GLN A 326 0.85 24.61 -9.33
CA GLN A 326 1.63 24.28 -8.12
C GLN A 326 0.75 23.60 -7.07
N CYS A 327 1.20 22.48 -6.52
CA CYS A 327 0.54 21.83 -5.39
C CYS A 327 0.54 22.75 -4.17
N ASP A 328 -0.63 23.01 -3.60
CA ASP A 328 -0.77 23.83 -2.40
C ASP A 328 -0.83 22.92 -1.15
N PHE A 329 0.25 22.88 -0.38
CA PHE A 329 0.35 22.10 0.84
C PHE A 329 -0.05 22.87 2.11
N SER A 330 -0.54 24.09 2.00
CA SER A 330 -0.79 24.98 3.15
C SER A 330 -1.77 24.44 4.21
N VAL A 331 -2.69 23.56 3.80
CA VAL A 331 -3.70 22.95 4.69
C VAL A 331 -3.42 21.49 5.03
N VAL A 332 -2.40 20.89 4.40
CA VAL A 332 -2.14 19.44 4.46
C VAL A 332 -1.86 18.96 5.87
N ASP A 333 -1.02 19.66 6.63
CA ASP A 333 -0.65 19.25 7.98
C ASP A 333 -1.85 19.19 8.93
N ASN A 334 -2.75 20.17 8.84
CA ASN A 334 -3.98 20.19 9.64
C ASN A 334 -4.89 18.98 9.29
N ILE A 335 -4.98 18.63 8.02
CA ILE A 335 -5.76 17.48 7.57
C ILE A 335 -5.10 16.17 8.03
N LEU A 336 -3.77 16.06 7.91
CA LEU A 336 -3.02 14.89 8.38
C LEU A 336 -3.20 14.69 9.89
N GLU A 337 -3.15 15.76 10.68
CA GLU A 337 -3.37 15.69 12.13
C GLU A 337 -4.78 15.20 12.47
N ALA A 338 -5.80 15.73 11.81
CA ALA A 338 -7.17 15.29 11.99
C ALA A 338 -7.39 13.81 11.58
N GLU A 339 -6.76 13.36 10.48
CA GLU A 339 -6.84 11.98 10.04
C GLU A 339 -6.08 11.02 10.98
N ARG A 340 -4.95 11.44 11.54
CA ARG A 340 -4.24 10.70 12.60
C ARG A 340 -5.13 10.54 13.83
N ALA A 341 -5.70 11.61 14.34
CA ALA A 341 -6.61 11.56 15.48
C ALA A 341 -7.77 10.59 15.22
N ARG A 342 -8.42 10.69 14.06
CA ARG A 342 -9.51 9.78 13.65
C ARG A 342 -9.06 8.31 13.61
N MET A 343 -7.86 8.02 13.12
CA MET A 343 -7.30 6.67 13.10
C MET A 343 -7.09 6.14 14.52
N TYR A 344 -6.51 6.93 15.40
CA TYR A 344 -6.26 6.53 16.79
C TYR A 344 -7.56 6.35 17.58
N ASP A 345 -8.53 7.24 17.45
CA ASP A 345 -9.87 7.09 18.06
C ASP A 345 -10.56 5.80 17.63
N TYR A 346 -10.51 5.49 16.33
CA TYR A 346 -11.05 4.23 15.80
C TYR A 346 -10.35 3.01 16.39
N LEU A 347 -9.03 3.05 16.51
CA LEU A 347 -8.24 1.95 17.05
C LEU A 347 -8.48 1.74 18.55
N GLU A 348 -8.59 2.80 19.34
CA GLU A 348 -8.99 2.72 20.75
C GLU A 348 -10.34 2.01 20.90
N MET A 349 -11.32 2.39 20.09
CA MET A 349 -12.64 1.79 20.09
C MET A 349 -12.59 0.29 19.76
N ILE A 350 -11.90 -0.11 18.67
CA ILE A 350 -11.88 -1.52 18.25
C ILE A 350 -11.07 -2.41 19.21
N PHE A 351 -9.98 -1.90 19.78
CA PHE A 351 -9.22 -2.64 20.78
C PHE A 351 -9.99 -2.78 22.10
N ALA A 352 -10.66 -1.74 22.57
CA ALA A 352 -11.52 -1.82 23.75
C ALA A 352 -12.67 -2.84 23.57
N SER A 353 -13.28 -2.87 22.38
CA SER A 353 -14.31 -3.84 22.04
C SER A 353 -13.78 -5.28 22.03
N ALA A 354 -12.61 -5.50 21.43
CA ALA A 354 -11.96 -6.82 21.43
C ALA A 354 -11.58 -7.30 22.83
N GLU A 355 -11.20 -6.40 23.72
CA GLU A 355 -10.86 -6.72 25.11
C GLU A 355 -12.04 -7.21 25.93
N LYS A 356 -13.22 -6.69 25.66
CA LYS A 356 -14.47 -7.12 26.31
C LYS A 356 -15.01 -8.45 25.77
N GLY A 357 -14.43 -8.98 24.68
CA GLY A 357 -14.90 -10.19 24.02
C GLY A 357 -16.30 -10.03 23.41
N GLU A 358 -16.68 -8.81 23.02
CA GLU A 358 -17.98 -8.52 22.47
C GLU A 358 -18.11 -9.07 21.05
N ASP A 359 -19.05 -9.99 20.82
CA ASP A 359 -19.37 -10.51 19.50
C ASP A 359 -20.13 -9.48 18.63
N VAL A 360 -20.16 -9.74 17.33
CA VAL A 360 -20.96 -8.97 16.37
C VAL A 360 -22.45 -9.17 16.70
N GLN A 361 -23.17 -8.08 16.95
CA GLN A 361 -24.63 -8.10 17.13
C GLN A 361 -25.35 -8.19 15.79
#